data_cad349e0742ae52aef97de6775f8855c
#
_entry.id   cad349e0742ae52aef97de6775f8855c
#
_cell.length_a   1.000
_cell.length_b   1.000
_cell.length_c   1.000
_cell.angle_alpha   90.00
_cell.angle_beta   90.00
_cell.angle_gamma   90.00
#
_symmetry.space_group_name_H-M   'P 1'
#
loop_
_entity.id
_entity.type
_entity.pdbx_description
1 polymer ?
#
loop_
_entity_poly.entity_id
_entity_poly.type
_entity_poly.pdbx_seq_one_letter_code
_entity_poly.pdbx_strand_id
1 'polypeptide(L)'
;MMIQKADPGLSDSKTNLHVLYDGKIFDRQRTGGINRYFEKLIDHLPDSVAPSITLARHCRQNFPESENLQRHVFSFSMPRPFRKLSRSIQAVHFESIRKAIQPDLMHLTYYDTLGRCENVTDGTPLVLTVHDMIHELFPEISDRRGRHAMMKKRAINRADAIICVSHKTRADLLDRYPECESRTAVVHHATDLGDLTPDNWQPSSDRPYFMYVGSRGSYKNFDGLLEAFRQVVVRKADVQLRLVGPEFSKKEKAKIGRVGLQDHVINHGIVDDRRLSCMYRKSVALVYPSLYEGFGLPLLEAMSCKTAVLASNTSSIPEVASDAALLFDPGSKTDFVEAINFLLDNPSVREQLIVEGTNRCAEFSWEKTAAQTCELYRFATGVDIGKQYSYRRIYSNRKKVGAASTQVEKRAA
;
A
#
# COMPACT_ATOMS: atom_id res chain seq x y z
N MET A 1 -67.04 3.26 20.17
CA MET A 1 -66.23 3.90 19.15
C MET A 1 -64.88 4.20 19.77
N MET A 2 -63.95 3.24 19.71
CA MET A 2 -62.62 3.33 20.33
C MET A 2 -61.66 3.86 19.26
N ILE A 3 -61.01 4.98 19.54
CA ILE A 3 -59.98 5.57 18.73
C ILE A 3 -58.65 4.87 19.10
N GLN A 4 -58.14 4.04 18.22
CA GLN A 4 -56.79 3.51 18.34
C GLN A 4 -55.77 4.66 18.13
N LYS A 5 -54.96 4.90 19.16
CA LYS A 5 -53.75 5.70 19.02
C LYS A 5 -52.73 4.96 18.16
N ALA A 6 -52.34 5.55 17.04
CA ALA A 6 -51.22 5.11 16.25
C ALA A 6 -49.91 5.32 17.05
N ASP A 7 -49.12 4.25 17.13
CA ASP A 7 -47.74 4.28 17.62
C ASP A 7 -46.91 5.20 16.71
N PRO A 8 -46.15 6.16 17.24
CA PRO A 8 -45.18 6.88 16.41
C PRO A 8 -44.03 5.96 16.09
N GLY A 9 -43.97 5.53 14.81
CA GLY A 9 -42.92 4.68 14.30
C GLY A 9 -41.52 5.20 14.67
N LEU A 10 -40.70 4.26 15.14
CA LEU A 10 -39.23 4.45 15.22
C LEU A 10 -38.75 4.90 13.81
N SER A 11 -38.44 6.19 13.72
CA SER A 11 -37.61 6.65 12.59
C SER A 11 -36.23 6.01 12.74
N ASP A 12 -35.89 5.11 11.82
CA ASP A 12 -34.52 4.69 11.58
C ASP A 12 -33.69 5.94 11.24
N SER A 13 -33.22 6.66 12.23
CA SER A 13 -32.16 7.64 12.05
C SER A 13 -30.89 6.84 11.76
N LYS A 14 -30.60 6.60 10.48
CA LYS A 14 -29.26 6.21 10.02
C LYS A 14 -28.28 7.29 10.47
N THR A 15 -27.71 7.14 11.65
CA THR A 15 -26.63 7.99 12.12
C THR A 15 -25.41 7.67 11.26
N ASN A 16 -25.09 8.53 10.31
CA ASN A 16 -23.88 8.42 9.51
C ASN A 16 -22.68 8.64 10.43
N LEU A 17 -21.76 7.66 10.45
CA LEU A 17 -20.51 7.76 11.20
C LEU A 17 -19.61 8.83 10.56
N HIS A 18 -19.34 9.92 11.27
CA HIS A 18 -18.51 11.01 10.75
C HIS A 18 -17.02 10.75 11.02
N VAL A 19 -16.24 10.53 9.97
CA VAL A 19 -14.80 10.21 10.03
C VAL A 19 -13.97 11.37 9.50
N LEU A 20 -13.04 11.87 10.33
CA LEU A 20 -12.10 12.92 9.94
C LEU A 20 -10.72 12.35 9.61
N TYR A 21 -10.25 12.58 8.38
CA TYR A 21 -8.90 12.28 7.90
C TYR A 21 -8.01 13.53 7.95
N ASP A 22 -6.75 13.37 8.37
CA ASP A 22 -5.81 14.50 8.47
C ASP A 22 -5.17 14.91 7.13
N GLY A 23 -5.36 14.15 6.05
CA GLY A 23 -4.87 14.42 4.70
C GLY A 23 -3.35 14.58 4.55
N LYS A 24 -2.56 14.27 5.58
CA LYS A 24 -1.10 14.48 5.59
C LYS A 24 -0.36 13.71 4.52
N ILE A 25 -0.84 12.53 4.15
CA ILE A 25 -0.19 11.74 3.11
C ILE A 25 -0.18 12.47 1.76
N PHE A 26 -1.25 13.17 1.43
CA PHE A 26 -1.39 13.92 0.18
C PHE A 26 -0.46 15.14 0.11
N ASP A 27 -0.04 15.68 1.27
CA ASP A 27 0.99 16.73 1.36
C ASP A 27 2.40 16.17 1.19
N ARG A 28 2.64 14.90 1.56
CA ARG A 28 3.97 14.29 1.62
C ARG A 28 4.37 13.62 0.32
N GLN A 29 3.43 12.98 -0.33
CA GLN A 29 3.63 12.23 -1.56
C GLN A 29 2.70 12.77 -2.64
N ARG A 30 3.19 12.92 -3.86
CA ARG A 30 2.34 13.22 -5.02
C ARG A 30 1.66 11.97 -5.55
N THR A 31 2.41 10.87 -5.55
CA THR A 31 1.98 9.53 -5.98
C THR A 31 2.63 8.49 -5.10
N GLY A 32 1.93 7.40 -4.78
CA GLY A 32 2.49 6.30 -3.98
C GLY A 32 1.41 5.39 -3.41
N GLY A 33 1.81 4.21 -2.95
CA GLY A 33 0.87 3.19 -2.45
C GLY A 33 0.00 3.68 -1.28
N ILE A 34 0.53 4.53 -0.38
CA ILE A 34 -0.25 5.06 0.74
C ILE A 34 -1.30 6.08 0.28
N ASN A 35 -0.96 6.94 -0.71
CA ASN A 35 -1.94 7.84 -1.31
C ASN A 35 -3.08 7.05 -1.94
N ARG A 36 -2.75 6.06 -2.77
CA ARG A 36 -3.73 5.19 -3.43
C ARG A 36 -4.62 4.46 -2.43
N TYR A 37 -4.04 3.99 -1.34
CA TYR A 37 -4.82 3.35 -0.27
C TYR A 37 -5.90 4.28 0.30
N PHE A 38 -5.54 5.50 0.71
CA PHE A 38 -6.53 6.43 1.29
C PHE A 38 -7.50 6.98 0.23
N GLU A 39 -7.06 7.23 -1.00
CA GLU A 39 -7.91 7.57 -2.13
C GLU A 39 -8.99 6.50 -2.29
N LYS A 40 -8.59 5.27 -2.54
CA LYS A 40 -9.50 4.15 -2.80
C LYS A 40 -10.33 3.74 -1.58
N LEU A 41 -9.76 3.77 -0.39
CA LEU A 41 -10.52 3.53 0.84
C LEU A 41 -11.70 4.51 0.96
N ILE A 42 -11.44 5.81 0.79
CA ILE A 42 -12.47 6.86 0.95
C ILE A 42 -13.53 6.74 -0.15
N ASP A 43 -13.14 6.42 -1.39
CA ASP A 43 -14.05 6.27 -2.52
C ASP A 43 -14.99 5.04 -2.39
N HIS A 44 -14.60 4.03 -1.61
CA HIS A 44 -15.38 2.80 -1.41
C HIS A 44 -16.05 2.73 -0.03
N LEU A 45 -16.03 3.83 0.75
CA LEU A 45 -16.78 3.86 2.00
C LEU A 45 -18.29 3.77 1.73
N PRO A 46 -19.04 3.01 2.54
CA PRO A 46 -20.50 2.93 2.40
C PRO A 46 -21.17 4.28 2.79
N ASP A 47 -22.37 4.51 2.29
CA ASP A 47 -23.15 5.72 2.57
C ASP A 47 -23.40 5.99 4.07
N SER A 48 -23.28 4.97 4.90
CA SER A 48 -23.36 5.09 6.37
C SER A 48 -22.12 5.73 7.02
N VAL A 49 -21.10 6.09 6.23
CA VAL A 49 -19.91 6.81 6.68
C VAL A 49 -19.81 8.13 5.94
N ALA A 50 -19.71 9.23 6.70
CA ALA A 50 -19.52 10.58 6.17
C ALA A 50 -18.05 11.00 6.32
N PRO A 51 -17.23 10.89 5.25
CA PRO A 51 -15.82 11.26 5.32
C PRO A 51 -15.60 12.76 5.24
N SER A 52 -14.72 13.28 6.08
CA SER A 52 -14.17 14.63 6.01
C SER A 52 -12.64 14.56 5.94
N ILE A 53 -12.01 15.44 5.17
CA ILE A 53 -10.57 15.49 5.06
C ILE A 53 -10.03 16.91 5.12
N THR A 54 -8.94 17.13 5.85
CA THR A 54 -8.21 18.40 5.84
C THR A 54 -7.07 18.35 4.85
N LEU A 55 -6.90 19.40 4.03
CA LEU A 55 -5.96 19.43 2.93
C LEU A 55 -5.15 20.72 2.91
N ALA A 56 -3.89 20.62 2.52
CA ALA A 56 -3.15 21.78 2.04
C ALA A 56 -3.48 22.10 0.57
N ARG A 57 -3.38 23.38 0.20
CA ARG A 57 -3.72 23.89 -1.15
C ARG A 57 -3.01 23.16 -2.31
N HIS A 58 -1.95 22.42 -2.03
CA HIS A 58 -1.09 21.81 -3.05
C HIS A 58 -1.42 20.36 -3.41
N CYS A 59 -2.43 19.76 -2.79
CA CYS A 59 -2.84 18.39 -3.08
C CYS A 59 -3.69 18.35 -4.35
N ARG A 60 -3.09 17.92 -5.47
CA ARG A 60 -3.74 17.95 -6.79
C ARG A 60 -3.75 16.62 -7.55
N GLN A 61 -3.16 15.54 -7.03
CA GLN A 61 -3.06 14.27 -7.76
C GLN A 61 -3.45 13.11 -6.87
N ASN A 62 -4.14 12.13 -7.43
CA ASN A 62 -4.61 10.90 -6.79
C ASN A 62 -5.39 11.20 -5.50
N PHE A 63 -6.53 11.85 -5.68
CA PHE A 63 -7.36 12.37 -4.60
C PHE A 63 -8.72 11.69 -4.63
N PRO A 64 -9.33 11.35 -3.48
CA PRO A 64 -10.65 10.74 -3.46
C PRO A 64 -11.69 11.56 -4.24
N GLU A 65 -12.48 10.89 -5.06
CA GLU A 65 -13.53 11.50 -5.89
C GLU A 65 -14.93 11.34 -5.29
N SER A 66 -15.05 10.66 -4.13
CA SER A 66 -16.33 10.42 -3.44
C SER A 66 -17.16 11.71 -3.30
N GLU A 67 -18.40 11.67 -3.76
CA GLU A 67 -19.35 12.79 -3.68
C GLU A 67 -19.69 13.16 -2.22
N ASN A 68 -19.63 12.20 -1.30
CA ASN A 68 -19.91 12.39 0.12
C ASN A 68 -18.73 12.99 0.89
N LEU A 69 -17.56 13.18 0.24
CA LEU A 69 -16.36 13.67 0.91
C LEU A 69 -16.39 15.19 1.15
N GLN A 70 -16.40 15.59 2.41
CA GLN A 70 -16.23 16.99 2.80
C GLN A 70 -14.76 17.39 2.84
N ARG A 71 -14.37 18.42 2.06
CA ARG A 71 -13.00 18.89 1.90
C ARG A 71 -12.77 20.19 2.64
N HIS A 72 -11.91 20.17 3.66
CA HIS A 72 -11.52 21.36 4.43
C HIS A 72 -10.12 21.81 3.97
N VAL A 73 -10.08 22.76 3.02
CA VAL A 73 -8.84 23.18 2.37
C VAL A 73 -8.17 24.31 3.16
N PHE A 74 -6.90 24.07 3.53
CA PHE A 74 -6.06 25.10 4.12
C PHE A 74 -5.38 25.94 3.02
N SER A 75 -5.89 27.17 2.80
CA SER A 75 -5.48 28.01 1.69
C SER A 75 -4.16 28.77 1.86
N PHE A 76 -3.41 28.53 2.95
CA PHE A 76 -2.21 29.28 3.29
C PHE A 76 -0.95 28.46 3.02
N SER A 77 -0.06 28.97 2.17
CA SER A 77 1.24 28.38 1.85
C SER A 77 2.36 29.35 2.12
N MET A 78 3.35 28.94 2.92
CA MET A 78 4.55 29.75 3.17
C MET A 78 5.75 29.27 2.32
N PRO A 79 6.62 30.20 1.88
CA PRO A 79 7.87 29.86 1.19
C PRO A 79 8.81 29.01 2.07
N ARG A 80 9.78 28.38 1.43
CA ARG A 80 10.67 27.37 2.03
C ARG A 80 11.27 27.66 3.42
N PRO A 81 11.77 28.85 3.79
CA PRO A 81 12.37 29.08 5.09
C PRO A 81 11.33 28.93 6.25
N PHE A 82 10.06 29.16 5.96
CA PHE A 82 8.96 29.12 6.95
C PHE A 82 8.17 27.79 7.02
N ARG A 83 8.69 26.71 6.44
CA ARG A 83 8.01 25.40 6.44
C ARG A 83 7.67 24.86 7.83
N LYS A 84 8.49 25.14 8.84
CA LYS A 84 8.20 24.72 10.23
C LYS A 84 6.94 25.43 10.75
N LEU A 85 6.82 26.75 10.48
CA LEU A 85 5.67 27.55 10.85
C LEU A 85 4.41 27.10 10.07
N SER A 86 4.52 26.87 8.76
CA SER A 86 3.44 26.33 7.92
C SER A 86 2.87 25.03 8.50
N ARG A 87 3.73 24.13 8.97
CA ARG A 87 3.28 22.86 9.58
C ARG A 87 2.58 23.04 10.92
N SER A 88 2.99 24.01 11.73
CA SER A 88 2.32 24.33 13.00
C SER A 88 0.94 24.95 12.74
N ILE A 89 0.85 25.83 11.73
CA ILE A 89 -0.44 26.42 11.33
C ILE A 89 -1.39 25.35 10.76
N GLN A 90 -0.89 24.40 9.98
CA GLN A 90 -1.69 23.26 9.51
C GLN A 90 -2.24 22.39 10.67
N ALA A 91 -1.44 22.19 11.73
CA ALA A 91 -1.90 21.47 12.92
C ALA A 91 -3.00 22.26 13.66
N VAL A 92 -2.86 23.58 13.79
CA VAL A 92 -3.90 24.45 14.36
C VAL A 92 -5.16 24.42 13.51
N HIS A 93 -5.04 24.46 12.18
CA HIS A 93 -6.17 24.37 11.27
C HIS A 93 -6.90 23.02 11.41
N PHE A 94 -6.16 21.90 11.41
CA PHE A 94 -6.74 20.58 11.64
C PHE A 94 -7.54 20.54 12.94
N GLU A 95 -6.96 21.05 14.02
CA GLU A 95 -7.61 21.09 15.33
C GLU A 95 -8.85 22.01 15.35
N SER A 96 -8.81 23.14 14.65
CA SER A 96 -9.95 24.03 14.49
C SER A 96 -11.11 23.35 13.76
N ILE A 97 -10.82 22.65 12.65
CA ILE A 97 -11.83 21.88 11.90
C ILE A 97 -12.37 20.75 12.77
N ARG A 98 -11.51 19.97 13.43
CA ARG A 98 -11.94 18.89 14.33
C ARG A 98 -12.92 19.37 15.39
N LYS A 99 -12.63 20.50 16.06
CA LYS A 99 -13.52 21.10 17.05
C LYS A 99 -14.83 21.61 16.46
N ALA A 100 -14.81 22.12 15.24
CA ALA A 100 -15.99 22.65 14.56
C ALA A 100 -16.95 21.55 14.11
N ILE A 101 -16.41 20.43 13.57
CA ILE A 101 -17.24 19.35 13.03
C ILE A 101 -17.54 18.24 14.03
N GLN A 102 -16.80 18.16 15.14
CA GLN A 102 -16.95 17.13 16.19
C GLN A 102 -17.10 15.71 15.61
N PRO A 103 -16.07 15.18 14.89
CA PRO A 103 -16.19 13.87 14.26
C PRO A 103 -16.33 12.77 15.31
N ASP A 104 -17.05 11.70 14.96
CA ASP A 104 -17.16 10.51 15.79
C ASP A 104 -15.81 9.75 15.89
N LEU A 105 -14.95 9.91 14.88
CA LEU A 105 -13.68 9.18 14.76
C LEU A 105 -12.68 9.99 13.93
N MET A 106 -11.39 9.81 14.23
CA MET A 106 -10.27 10.24 13.39
C MET A 106 -9.55 9.04 12.78
N HIS A 107 -9.20 9.12 11.50
CA HIS A 107 -8.29 8.18 10.85
C HIS A 107 -7.09 8.92 10.26
N LEU A 108 -5.91 8.78 10.90
CA LEU A 108 -4.72 9.50 10.46
C LEU A 108 -4.13 8.86 9.22
N THR A 109 -3.88 9.68 8.21
CA THR A 109 -3.28 9.25 6.95
C THR A 109 -1.74 9.15 7.04
N TYR A 110 -1.14 9.72 8.10
CA TYR A 110 0.27 9.57 8.43
C TYR A 110 0.56 9.84 9.92
N TYR A 111 1.79 9.54 10.39
CA TYR A 111 2.13 9.52 11.80
C TYR A 111 2.45 10.89 12.43
N ASP A 112 2.63 11.97 11.64
CA ASP A 112 3.19 13.24 12.13
C ASP A 112 2.16 14.25 12.67
N THR A 113 0.88 14.00 12.54
CA THR A 113 -0.18 14.88 13.08
C THR A 113 -0.16 14.89 14.60
N LEU A 114 -0.11 13.72 15.25
CA LEU A 114 -0.07 13.61 16.72
C LEU A 114 1.21 14.18 17.38
N GLY A 115 2.32 14.22 16.65
CA GLY A 115 3.56 14.77 17.19
C GLY A 115 3.54 16.30 17.42
N ARG A 116 2.43 16.98 17.11
CA ARG A 116 2.25 18.43 17.22
C ARG A 116 0.94 18.85 17.85
N CYS A 117 -0.02 17.96 17.93
CA CYS A 117 -1.29 18.12 18.61
C CYS A 117 -1.24 17.25 19.88
N GLU A 118 -0.30 17.54 20.80
CA GLU A 118 -0.18 16.82 22.08
C GLU A 118 -1.47 16.88 22.91
N ASN A 119 -2.38 17.78 22.55
CA ASN A 119 -3.67 18.01 23.20
C ASN A 119 -4.89 17.45 22.44
N VAL A 120 -4.72 16.55 21.46
CA VAL A 120 -5.86 15.80 20.88
C VAL A 120 -6.29 14.72 21.89
N THR A 121 -6.75 15.16 23.05
CA THR A 121 -7.03 14.29 24.21
C THR A 121 -8.48 14.39 24.68
N ASP A 122 -9.37 14.92 23.85
CA ASP A 122 -10.79 15.09 24.23
C ASP A 122 -11.63 13.81 24.12
N GLY A 123 -10.98 12.66 23.98
CA GLY A 123 -11.66 11.38 23.90
C GLY A 123 -12.12 10.97 22.51
N THR A 124 -11.93 11.78 21.46
CA THR A 124 -12.28 11.36 20.08
C THR A 124 -11.49 10.09 19.69
N PRO A 125 -12.17 8.98 19.33
CA PRO A 125 -11.54 7.74 18.92
C PRO A 125 -10.59 7.93 17.74
N LEU A 126 -9.48 7.17 17.74
CA LEU A 126 -8.42 7.23 16.72
C LEU A 126 -8.15 5.89 16.10
N VAL A 127 -8.30 5.79 14.78
CA VAL A 127 -7.82 4.67 13.98
C VAL A 127 -6.49 5.03 13.30
N LEU A 128 -5.58 4.09 13.26
CA LEU A 128 -4.28 4.22 12.63
C LEU A 128 -4.04 3.07 11.66
N THR A 129 -3.61 3.38 10.42
CA THR A 129 -3.08 2.36 9.50
C THR A 129 -1.56 2.31 9.58
N VAL A 130 -1.02 1.13 9.89
CA VAL A 130 0.42 0.82 9.87
C VAL A 130 0.74 0.12 8.56
N HIS A 131 1.42 0.85 7.66
CA HIS A 131 1.75 0.37 6.32
C HIS A 131 2.98 -0.53 6.28
N ASP A 132 3.92 -0.36 7.21
CA ASP A 132 5.15 -1.13 7.36
C ASP A 132 5.81 -0.86 8.72
N MET A 133 6.85 -1.61 9.03
CA MET A 133 7.72 -1.40 10.19
C MET A 133 9.18 -1.11 9.76
N ILE A 134 9.36 -0.53 8.57
CA ILE A 134 10.68 -0.36 7.96
C ILE A 134 11.59 0.58 8.74
N HIS A 135 11.01 1.63 9.36
CA HIS A 135 11.78 2.60 10.14
C HIS A 135 12.35 1.99 11.42
N GLU A 136 11.67 0.98 11.95
CA GLU A 136 12.03 0.25 13.15
C GLU A 136 12.98 -0.92 12.87
N LEU A 137 12.82 -1.57 11.72
CA LEU A 137 13.60 -2.76 11.32
C LEU A 137 14.90 -2.39 10.62
N PHE A 138 14.91 -1.27 9.87
CA PHE A 138 16.07 -0.81 9.10
C PHE A 138 16.38 0.66 9.38
N PRO A 139 16.66 1.04 10.64
CA PRO A 139 16.82 2.45 11.04
C PRO A 139 17.98 3.15 10.34
N GLU A 140 19.09 2.44 10.08
CA GLU A 140 20.29 3.03 9.44
C GLU A 140 20.01 3.49 8.01
N ILE A 141 19.03 2.88 7.35
CA ILE A 141 18.67 3.13 5.95
C ILE A 141 17.55 4.14 5.84
N SER A 142 16.52 3.97 6.67
CA SER A 142 15.24 4.66 6.51
C SER A 142 15.01 5.78 7.52
N ASP A 143 15.62 5.73 8.71
CA ASP A 143 15.36 6.68 9.80
C ASP A 143 16.53 6.88 10.77
N ARG A 144 17.72 7.20 10.28
CA ARG A 144 18.96 7.38 11.08
C ARG A 144 18.82 8.24 12.34
N ARG A 145 17.81 9.10 12.41
CA ARG A 145 17.53 9.97 13.57
C ARG A 145 16.40 9.46 14.45
N GLY A 146 15.80 8.31 14.14
CA GLY A 146 14.70 7.72 14.87
C GLY A 146 13.41 8.56 14.92
N ARG A 147 13.28 9.58 14.05
CA ARG A 147 12.15 10.51 14.10
C ARG A 147 10.85 9.89 13.62
N HIS A 148 10.89 9.10 12.53
CA HIS A 148 9.71 8.45 12.01
C HIS A 148 9.25 7.33 12.92
N ALA A 149 10.17 6.51 13.42
CA ALA A 149 9.88 5.47 14.41
C ALA A 149 9.26 6.07 15.70
N MET A 150 9.80 7.20 16.19
CA MET A 150 9.25 7.90 17.36
C MET A 150 7.83 8.43 17.11
N MET A 151 7.56 9.04 15.94
CA MET A 151 6.24 9.54 15.59
C MET A 151 5.24 8.39 15.43
N LYS A 152 5.66 7.29 14.79
CA LYS A 152 4.84 6.08 14.64
C LYS A 152 4.52 5.47 16.02
N LYS A 153 5.52 5.34 16.92
CA LYS A 153 5.30 4.88 18.30
C LYS A 153 4.24 5.70 19.03
N ARG A 154 4.30 7.04 18.94
CA ARG A 154 3.28 7.92 19.55
C ARG A 154 1.89 7.67 18.97
N ALA A 155 1.79 7.53 17.65
CA ALA A 155 0.53 7.25 16.98
C ALA A 155 -0.02 5.87 17.36
N ILE A 156 0.82 4.84 17.42
CA ILE A 156 0.46 3.49 17.88
C ILE A 156 -0.09 3.54 19.31
N ASN A 157 0.62 4.19 20.22
CA ASN A 157 0.22 4.25 21.63
C ASN A 157 -1.12 4.96 21.84
N ARG A 158 -1.45 5.94 20.99
CA ARG A 158 -2.71 6.73 21.09
C ARG A 158 -3.88 6.06 20.37
N ALA A 159 -3.64 5.22 19.37
CA ALA A 159 -4.70 4.65 18.55
C ALA A 159 -5.62 3.74 19.37
N ASP A 160 -6.92 3.85 19.20
CA ASP A 160 -7.94 3.00 19.79
C ASP A 160 -8.16 1.73 18.95
N ALA A 161 -7.90 1.80 17.62
CA ALA A 161 -7.79 0.64 16.76
C ALA A 161 -6.65 0.81 15.74
N ILE A 162 -6.00 -0.29 15.38
CA ILE A 162 -4.84 -0.33 14.48
C ILE A 162 -5.13 -1.27 13.32
N ILE A 163 -5.00 -0.75 12.12
CA ILE A 163 -5.02 -1.52 10.87
C ILE A 163 -3.59 -1.86 10.49
N CYS A 164 -3.29 -3.14 10.33
CA CYS A 164 -2.07 -3.59 9.66
C CYS A 164 -2.41 -4.09 8.26
N VAL A 165 -1.61 -3.71 7.27
CA VAL A 165 -1.88 -3.99 5.86
C VAL A 165 -1.60 -5.45 5.45
N SER A 166 -0.92 -6.21 6.34
CA SER A 166 -0.63 -7.65 6.17
C SER A 166 -0.46 -8.33 7.51
N HIS A 167 -0.53 -9.66 7.53
CA HIS A 167 -0.20 -10.46 8.72
C HIS A 167 1.26 -10.28 9.11
N LYS A 168 2.16 -10.12 8.13
CA LYS A 168 3.57 -9.82 8.40
C LYS A 168 3.74 -8.47 9.11
N THR A 169 3.09 -7.41 8.62
CA THR A 169 3.12 -6.09 9.29
C THR A 169 2.54 -6.17 10.70
N ARG A 170 1.48 -6.96 10.89
CA ARG A 170 0.91 -7.19 12.22
C ARG A 170 1.89 -7.93 13.14
N ALA A 171 2.54 -8.97 12.65
CA ALA A 171 3.53 -9.71 13.43
C ALA A 171 4.70 -8.79 13.85
N ASP A 172 5.26 -8.00 12.92
CA ASP A 172 6.34 -7.06 13.20
C ASP A 172 5.92 -5.95 14.18
N LEU A 173 4.66 -5.50 14.11
CA LEU A 173 4.10 -4.56 15.06
C LEU A 173 4.03 -5.18 16.46
N LEU A 174 3.43 -6.36 16.58
CA LEU A 174 3.21 -7.02 17.87
C LEU A 174 4.49 -7.52 18.52
N ASP A 175 5.50 -7.86 17.74
CA ASP A 175 6.82 -8.20 18.24
C ASP A 175 7.43 -7.02 19.03
N ARG A 176 7.11 -5.79 18.64
CA ARG A 176 7.62 -4.57 19.26
C ARG A 176 6.65 -3.91 20.24
N TYR A 177 5.35 -4.08 20.02
CA TYR A 177 4.24 -3.49 20.79
C TYR A 177 3.18 -4.54 21.10
N PRO A 178 3.49 -5.58 21.90
CA PRO A 178 2.56 -6.69 22.18
C PRO A 178 1.27 -6.23 22.86
N GLU A 179 1.30 -5.13 23.60
CA GLU A 179 0.13 -4.53 24.26
C GLU A 179 -0.96 -4.06 23.27
N CYS A 180 -0.63 -4.00 21.98
CA CYS A 180 -1.58 -3.57 20.94
C CYS A 180 -2.42 -4.72 20.37
N GLU A 181 -2.19 -5.99 20.79
CA GLU A 181 -2.80 -7.15 20.15
C GLU A 181 -4.35 -7.07 20.09
N SER A 182 -4.99 -6.69 21.18
CA SER A 182 -6.46 -6.65 21.29
C SER A 182 -7.15 -5.60 20.41
N ARG A 183 -6.41 -4.61 19.94
CA ARG A 183 -6.89 -3.48 19.09
C ARG A 183 -6.30 -3.45 17.70
N THR A 184 -5.63 -4.54 17.27
CA THR A 184 -4.95 -4.62 15.97
C THR A 184 -5.61 -5.66 15.08
N ALA A 185 -6.01 -5.26 13.86
CA ALA A 185 -6.54 -6.16 12.85
C ALA A 185 -5.76 -6.04 11.53
N VAL A 186 -5.87 -7.06 10.68
CA VAL A 186 -5.30 -7.05 9.33
C VAL A 186 -6.40 -6.69 8.34
N VAL A 187 -6.13 -5.66 7.52
CA VAL A 187 -6.97 -5.26 6.39
C VAL A 187 -6.05 -5.09 5.18
N HIS A 188 -6.19 -5.98 4.22
CA HIS A 188 -5.36 -5.98 3.01
C HIS A 188 -5.72 -4.82 2.08
N HIS A 189 -4.73 -4.38 1.28
CA HIS A 189 -4.96 -3.51 0.13
C HIS A 189 -5.58 -4.29 -1.03
N ALA A 190 -6.01 -3.55 -2.05
CA ALA A 190 -6.47 -4.08 -3.33
C ALA A 190 -5.90 -3.27 -4.50
N THR A 191 -6.30 -3.60 -5.71
CA THR A 191 -6.00 -2.84 -6.93
C THR A 191 -7.17 -2.93 -7.90
N ASP A 192 -7.36 -1.88 -8.67
CA ASP A 192 -8.30 -1.76 -9.80
C ASP A 192 -7.54 -1.47 -11.11
N LEU A 193 -6.21 -1.59 -11.10
CA LEU A 193 -5.36 -1.25 -12.25
C LEU A 193 -5.68 -2.10 -13.48
N GLY A 194 -6.07 -3.35 -13.27
CA GLY A 194 -6.46 -4.29 -14.34
C GLY A 194 -7.76 -3.93 -15.04
N ASP A 195 -8.64 -3.17 -14.39
CA ASP A 195 -9.94 -2.78 -14.95
C ASP A 195 -9.82 -1.57 -15.89
N LEU A 196 -8.70 -0.86 -15.81
CA LEU A 196 -8.46 0.29 -16.67
C LEU A 196 -8.20 -0.12 -18.11
N THR A 197 -8.80 0.62 -19.04
CA THR A 197 -8.44 0.51 -20.46
C THR A 197 -7.01 0.99 -20.64
N PRO A 198 -6.08 0.11 -21.09
CA PRO A 198 -4.69 0.52 -21.33
C PRO A 198 -4.59 1.62 -22.36
N ASP A 199 -3.54 2.44 -22.28
CA ASP A 199 -3.24 3.38 -23.35
C ASP A 199 -2.66 2.66 -24.62
N ASN A 200 -2.43 3.42 -25.67
CA ASN A 200 -1.86 2.90 -26.93
C ASN A 200 -0.33 2.87 -26.93
N TRP A 201 0.32 2.89 -25.75
CA TRP A 201 1.76 2.87 -25.66
C TRP A 201 2.36 1.62 -26.31
N GLN A 202 3.39 1.84 -27.11
CA GLN A 202 4.22 0.78 -27.65
C GLN A 202 5.65 0.92 -27.13
N PRO A 203 6.32 -0.21 -26.85
CA PRO A 203 7.73 -0.16 -26.52
C PRO A 203 8.56 0.36 -27.69
N SER A 204 9.65 1.04 -27.40
CA SER A 204 10.60 1.57 -28.41
C SER A 204 11.36 0.48 -29.17
N SER A 205 11.26 -0.78 -28.72
CA SER A 205 11.83 -1.96 -29.37
C SER A 205 10.99 -3.19 -29.05
N ASP A 206 11.01 -4.19 -29.91
CA ASP A 206 10.31 -5.48 -29.70
C ASP A 206 11.06 -6.42 -28.75
N ARG A 207 12.12 -5.95 -28.11
CA ARG A 207 12.87 -6.74 -27.12
C ARG A 207 11.98 -7.12 -25.93
N PRO A 208 11.98 -8.40 -25.50
CA PRO A 208 11.29 -8.79 -24.28
C PRO A 208 11.84 -8.01 -23.08
N TYR A 209 10.96 -7.64 -22.16
CA TYR A 209 11.38 -6.87 -21.00
C TYR A 209 10.70 -7.32 -19.71
N PHE A 210 11.46 -7.20 -18.62
CA PHE A 210 10.92 -7.26 -17.26
C PHE A 210 10.57 -5.87 -16.76
N MET A 211 9.52 -5.81 -15.91
CA MET A 211 9.12 -4.59 -15.24
C MET A 211 9.69 -4.51 -13.83
N TYR A 212 10.10 -3.31 -13.42
CA TYR A 212 10.33 -2.94 -12.03
C TYR A 212 9.54 -1.67 -11.72
N VAL A 213 8.74 -1.67 -10.65
CA VAL A 213 7.88 -0.54 -10.28
C VAL A 213 8.17 -0.08 -8.87
N GLY A 214 8.44 1.20 -8.69
CA GLY A 214 8.62 1.84 -7.39
C GLY A 214 9.94 2.60 -7.21
N SER A 215 10.18 3.01 -5.96
CA SER A 215 11.46 3.61 -5.57
C SER A 215 12.56 2.55 -5.52
N ARG A 216 13.82 2.99 -5.52
CA ARG A 216 15.00 2.11 -5.53
C ARG A 216 15.82 2.23 -4.25
N GLY A 217 15.14 2.40 -3.11
CA GLY A 217 15.79 2.35 -1.80
C GLY A 217 16.50 1.01 -1.55
N SER A 218 17.47 0.97 -0.64
CA SER A 218 18.32 -0.20 -0.44
C SER A 218 17.52 -1.47 -0.06
N TYR A 219 16.45 -1.34 0.71
CA TYR A 219 15.57 -2.47 1.04
C TYR A 219 14.75 -2.98 -0.15
N LYS A 220 14.65 -2.21 -1.24
CA LYS A 220 14.04 -2.63 -2.51
C LYS A 220 14.98 -3.49 -3.37
N ASN A 221 16.21 -3.70 -2.92
CA ASN A 221 17.21 -4.57 -3.54
C ASN A 221 17.46 -4.32 -5.04
N PHE A 222 17.37 -3.05 -5.45
CA PHE A 222 17.63 -2.68 -6.85
C PHE A 222 19.07 -3.00 -7.27
N ASP A 223 20.00 -2.89 -6.36
CA ASP A 223 21.40 -3.23 -6.58
C ASP A 223 21.60 -4.73 -6.88
N GLY A 224 20.94 -5.60 -6.12
CA GLY A 224 20.93 -7.04 -6.38
C GLY A 224 20.29 -7.38 -7.72
N LEU A 225 19.20 -6.67 -8.09
CA LEU A 225 18.58 -6.83 -9.40
C LEU A 225 19.55 -6.48 -10.55
N LEU A 226 20.25 -5.34 -10.47
CA LEU A 226 21.22 -4.96 -11.51
C LEU A 226 22.33 -5.99 -11.67
N GLU A 227 22.86 -6.55 -10.58
CA GLU A 227 23.89 -7.56 -10.59
C GLU A 227 23.40 -8.91 -11.17
N ALA A 228 22.18 -9.33 -10.84
CA ALA A 228 21.56 -10.51 -11.42
C ALA A 228 21.26 -10.29 -12.91
N PHE A 229 20.67 -9.14 -13.26
CA PHE A 229 20.29 -8.82 -14.63
C PHE A 229 21.49 -8.71 -15.57
N ARG A 230 22.65 -8.25 -15.08
CA ARG A 230 23.92 -8.28 -15.84
C ARG A 230 24.27 -9.70 -16.29
N GLN A 231 24.11 -10.71 -15.44
CA GLN A 231 24.40 -12.10 -15.81
C GLN A 231 23.38 -12.64 -16.82
N VAL A 232 22.11 -12.23 -16.70
CA VAL A 232 21.06 -12.57 -17.67
C VAL A 232 21.40 -12.00 -19.05
N VAL A 233 21.80 -10.73 -19.14
CA VAL A 233 22.18 -10.07 -20.39
C VAL A 233 23.38 -10.73 -21.06
N VAL A 234 24.37 -11.19 -20.30
CA VAL A 234 25.52 -11.96 -20.85
C VAL A 234 25.05 -13.23 -21.57
N ARG A 235 24.03 -13.89 -21.06
CA ARG A 235 23.44 -15.10 -21.66
C ARG A 235 22.44 -14.78 -22.77
N LYS A 236 21.63 -13.71 -22.58
CA LYS A 236 20.56 -13.29 -23.48
C LYS A 236 20.62 -11.78 -23.70
N ALA A 237 21.42 -11.39 -24.70
CA ALA A 237 21.67 -9.97 -24.98
C ALA A 237 20.42 -9.17 -25.42
N ASP A 238 19.31 -9.84 -25.71
CA ASP A 238 18.12 -9.22 -26.28
C ASP A 238 17.00 -8.95 -25.26
N VAL A 239 17.34 -8.88 -23.96
CA VAL A 239 16.37 -8.61 -22.91
C VAL A 239 16.56 -7.21 -22.29
N GLN A 240 15.47 -6.58 -21.87
CA GLN A 240 15.47 -5.26 -21.21
C GLN A 240 14.87 -5.34 -19.82
N LEU A 241 15.26 -4.39 -18.96
CA LEU A 241 14.63 -4.07 -17.69
C LEU A 241 14.03 -2.66 -17.78
N ARG A 242 12.70 -2.55 -17.72
CA ARG A 242 11.99 -1.29 -17.80
C ARG A 242 11.45 -0.90 -16.44
N LEU A 243 11.78 0.32 -16.01
CA LEU A 243 11.44 0.84 -14.71
C LEU A 243 10.38 1.92 -14.79
N VAL A 244 9.45 1.87 -13.84
CA VAL A 244 8.51 2.96 -13.56
C VAL A 244 8.76 3.45 -12.13
N GLY A 245 9.09 4.73 -11.97
CA GLY A 245 9.41 5.34 -10.70
C GLY A 245 10.21 6.63 -10.84
N PRO A 246 10.79 7.14 -9.77
CA PRO A 246 11.58 8.37 -9.83
C PRO A 246 12.71 8.32 -10.85
N GLU A 247 13.13 9.48 -11.35
CA GLU A 247 14.28 9.60 -12.23
C GLU A 247 15.56 9.03 -11.61
N PHE A 248 16.46 8.50 -12.43
CA PHE A 248 17.74 8.01 -11.94
C PHE A 248 18.60 9.12 -11.34
N SER A 249 19.06 8.93 -10.14
CA SER A 249 20.13 9.74 -9.54
C SER A 249 21.46 9.56 -10.30
N LYS A 250 22.38 10.51 -10.12
CA LYS A 250 23.74 10.41 -10.69
C LYS A 250 24.45 9.11 -10.27
N LYS A 251 24.23 8.66 -9.01
CA LYS A 251 24.84 7.41 -8.49
C LYS A 251 24.27 6.17 -9.18
N GLU A 252 22.97 6.14 -9.43
CA GLU A 252 22.32 5.01 -10.13
C GLU A 252 22.76 4.96 -11.59
N LYS A 253 22.81 6.08 -12.31
CA LYS A 253 23.34 6.15 -13.68
C LYS A 253 24.77 5.64 -13.76
N ALA A 254 25.65 6.08 -12.84
CA ALA A 254 27.04 5.62 -12.78
C ALA A 254 27.13 4.12 -12.46
N LYS A 255 26.24 3.57 -11.63
CA LYS A 255 26.19 2.16 -11.32
C LYS A 255 25.77 1.32 -12.52
N ILE A 256 24.67 1.72 -13.20
CA ILE A 256 24.17 1.06 -14.41
C ILE A 256 25.28 1.03 -15.49
N GLY A 257 25.98 2.16 -15.70
CA GLY A 257 27.11 2.21 -16.63
C GLY A 257 28.28 1.31 -16.22
N ARG A 258 28.63 1.25 -14.93
CA ARG A 258 29.72 0.38 -14.42
C ARG A 258 29.46 -1.11 -14.64
N VAL A 259 28.20 -1.54 -14.54
CA VAL A 259 27.82 -2.93 -14.79
C VAL A 259 27.50 -3.22 -16.25
N GLY A 260 27.63 -2.22 -17.16
CA GLY A 260 27.44 -2.39 -18.61
C GLY A 260 25.98 -2.57 -19.04
N LEU A 261 25.02 -2.01 -18.29
CA LEU A 261 23.59 -2.19 -18.55
C LEU A 261 22.89 -0.94 -19.12
N GLN A 262 23.64 0.07 -19.59
CA GLN A 262 23.07 1.34 -20.08
C GLN A 262 22.06 1.17 -21.24
N ASP A 263 22.25 0.16 -22.09
CA ASP A 263 21.38 -0.13 -23.24
C ASP A 263 20.25 -1.14 -22.92
N HIS A 264 20.24 -1.65 -21.69
CA HIS A 264 19.30 -2.67 -21.23
C HIS A 264 18.36 -2.17 -20.13
N VAL A 265 18.71 -1.08 -19.44
CA VAL A 265 17.93 -0.56 -18.30
C VAL A 265 17.32 0.78 -18.67
N ILE A 266 16.00 0.81 -18.85
CA ILE A 266 15.25 1.99 -19.33
C ILE A 266 14.32 2.46 -18.22
N ASN A 267 14.45 3.74 -17.81
CA ASN A 267 13.52 4.37 -16.87
C ASN A 267 12.50 5.23 -17.60
N HIS A 268 11.22 4.95 -17.38
CA HIS A 268 10.11 5.70 -17.97
C HIS A 268 9.61 6.85 -17.07
N GLY A 269 10.25 7.06 -15.92
CA GLY A 269 9.79 8.05 -14.96
C GLY A 269 8.49 7.63 -14.28
N ILE A 270 7.74 8.62 -13.78
CA ILE A 270 6.40 8.42 -13.24
C ILE A 270 5.42 8.48 -14.40
N VAL A 271 4.61 7.44 -14.56
CA VAL A 271 3.58 7.32 -15.59
C VAL A 271 2.19 7.29 -14.94
N ASP A 272 1.15 7.57 -15.70
CA ASP A 272 -0.23 7.38 -15.27
C ASP A 272 -0.63 5.89 -15.23
N ASP A 273 -1.76 5.59 -14.62
CA ASP A 273 -2.21 4.22 -14.40
C ASP A 273 -2.56 3.48 -15.71
N ARG A 274 -3.07 4.16 -16.73
CA ARG A 274 -3.35 3.55 -18.04
C ARG A 274 -2.08 3.11 -18.74
N ARG A 275 -1.05 3.95 -18.69
CA ARG A 275 0.29 3.63 -19.19
C ARG A 275 0.93 2.51 -18.38
N LEU A 276 0.82 2.55 -17.06
CA LEU A 276 1.35 1.52 -16.19
C LEU A 276 0.70 0.16 -16.48
N SER A 277 -0.64 0.13 -16.59
CA SER A 277 -1.38 -1.09 -16.98
C SER A 277 -0.92 -1.64 -18.33
N CYS A 278 -0.74 -0.77 -19.34
CA CYS A 278 -0.22 -1.17 -20.65
C CYS A 278 1.19 -1.78 -20.56
N MET A 279 2.08 -1.17 -19.77
CA MET A 279 3.45 -1.64 -19.61
C MET A 279 3.51 -2.99 -18.89
N TYR A 280 2.69 -3.21 -17.87
CA TYR A 280 2.56 -4.52 -17.23
C TYR A 280 2.15 -5.57 -18.27
N ARG A 281 1.02 -5.38 -18.95
CA ARG A 281 0.45 -6.36 -19.93
C ARG A 281 1.42 -6.78 -21.04
N LYS A 282 2.37 -5.92 -21.39
CA LYS A 282 3.36 -6.16 -22.44
C LYS A 282 4.68 -6.71 -21.92
N SER A 283 4.86 -6.81 -20.61
CA SER A 283 6.10 -7.31 -20.01
C SER A 283 6.12 -8.83 -19.92
N VAL A 284 7.32 -9.40 -19.87
CA VAL A 284 7.53 -10.83 -19.58
C VAL A 284 7.06 -11.15 -18.17
N ALA A 285 7.44 -10.32 -17.20
CA ALA A 285 7.02 -10.41 -15.81
C ALA A 285 7.36 -9.12 -15.07
N LEU A 286 6.67 -8.90 -13.93
CA LEU A 286 7.16 -8.01 -12.87
C LEU A 286 8.31 -8.69 -12.14
N VAL A 287 9.41 -7.96 -11.89
CA VAL A 287 10.47 -8.37 -10.95
C VAL A 287 10.37 -7.53 -9.70
N TYR A 288 10.15 -8.20 -8.55
CA TYR A 288 9.93 -7.54 -7.26
C TYR A 288 10.91 -8.08 -6.20
N PRO A 289 12.16 -7.60 -6.18
CA PRO A 289 13.27 -8.19 -5.45
C PRO A 289 13.41 -7.67 -4.02
N SER A 290 12.39 -7.03 -3.47
CA SER A 290 12.43 -6.33 -2.18
C SER A 290 12.81 -7.27 -1.03
N LEU A 291 13.68 -6.80 -0.14
CA LEU A 291 14.07 -7.49 1.09
C LEU A 291 13.00 -7.37 2.17
N TYR A 292 12.22 -6.29 2.11
CA TYR A 292 11.13 -6.04 3.04
C TYR A 292 10.03 -5.21 2.39
N GLU A 293 8.77 -5.59 2.65
CA GLU A 293 7.56 -4.86 2.28
C GLU A 293 6.51 -4.97 3.38
N GLY A 294 5.70 -3.92 3.53
CA GLY A 294 4.54 -4.01 4.39
C GLY A 294 3.38 -4.77 3.76
N PHE A 295 3.23 -4.69 2.42
CA PHE A 295 2.22 -5.40 1.66
C PHE A 295 2.74 -5.89 0.31
N GLY A 296 3.04 -4.98 -0.64
CA GLY A 296 3.49 -5.34 -1.98
C GLY A 296 2.43 -5.07 -3.04
N LEU A 297 1.84 -3.87 -3.05
CA LEU A 297 0.82 -3.48 -4.03
C LEU A 297 1.19 -3.77 -5.49
N PRO A 298 2.45 -3.56 -5.96
CA PRO A 298 2.86 -3.91 -7.32
C PRO A 298 2.64 -5.37 -7.72
N LEU A 299 2.61 -6.31 -6.76
CA LEU A 299 2.30 -7.72 -7.04
C LEU A 299 0.86 -7.86 -7.56
N LEU A 300 -0.09 -7.28 -6.83
CA LEU A 300 -1.50 -7.29 -7.24
C LEU A 300 -1.72 -6.49 -8.53
N GLU A 301 -1.03 -5.37 -8.69
CA GLU A 301 -1.08 -4.56 -9.92
C GLU A 301 -0.67 -5.39 -11.14
N ALA A 302 0.44 -6.13 -11.06
CA ALA A 302 0.89 -7.01 -12.13
C ALA A 302 -0.11 -8.16 -12.40
N MET A 303 -0.57 -8.82 -11.34
CA MET A 303 -1.54 -9.91 -11.42
C MET A 303 -2.85 -9.47 -12.06
N SER A 304 -3.39 -8.31 -11.66
CA SER A 304 -4.62 -7.73 -12.24
C SER A 304 -4.45 -7.37 -13.72
N CYS A 305 -3.23 -6.98 -14.11
CA CYS A 305 -2.87 -6.71 -15.50
C CYS A 305 -2.50 -7.98 -16.31
N LYS A 306 -2.75 -9.19 -15.77
CA LYS A 306 -2.43 -10.47 -16.42
C LYS A 306 -0.94 -10.58 -16.75
N THR A 307 -0.09 -10.24 -15.80
CA THR A 307 1.36 -10.24 -15.91
C THR A 307 1.93 -11.22 -14.89
N ALA A 308 2.82 -12.11 -15.32
CA ALA A 308 3.52 -13.02 -14.42
C ALA A 308 4.35 -12.23 -13.38
N VAL A 309 4.53 -12.81 -12.21
CA VAL A 309 5.28 -12.18 -11.11
C VAL A 309 6.48 -13.04 -10.73
N LEU A 310 7.66 -12.39 -10.66
CA LEU A 310 8.89 -12.91 -10.06
C LEU A 310 9.20 -12.07 -8.83
N ALA A 311 9.18 -12.65 -7.65
CA ALA A 311 9.32 -11.89 -6.41
C ALA A 311 10.17 -12.59 -5.37
N SER A 312 10.73 -11.82 -4.43
CA SER A 312 11.46 -12.38 -3.30
C SER A 312 10.55 -13.15 -2.35
N ASN A 313 11.07 -14.19 -1.69
CA ASN A 313 10.33 -15.04 -0.74
C ASN A 313 10.33 -14.46 0.68
N THR A 314 10.36 -13.14 0.85
CA THR A 314 10.52 -12.47 2.14
C THR A 314 9.36 -11.58 2.52
N SER A 315 9.25 -11.26 3.81
CA SER A 315 8.30 -10.29 4.36
C SER A 315 6.83 -10.66 4.06
N SER A 316 6.03 -9.69 3.58
CA SER A 316 4.62 -9.89 3.20
C SER A 316 4.44 -10.47 1.79
N ILE A 317 5.51 -10.60 1.01
CA ILE A 317 5.43 -11.01 -0.40
C ILE A 317 4.82 -12.41 -0.56
N PRO A 318 5.25 -13.45 0.18
CA PRO A 318 4.61 -14.77 0.10
C PRO A 318 3.14 -14.77 0.56
N GLU A 319 2.77 -13.91 1.53
CA GLU A 319 1.39 -13.74 1.97
C GLU A 319 0.51 -13.19 0.85
N VAL A 320 0.97 -12.18 0.13
CA VAL A 320 0.21 -11.53 -0.95
C VAL A 320 0.20 -12.37 -2.21
N ALA A 321 1.36 -12.90 -2.61
CA ALA A 321 1.51 -13.65 -3.85
C ALA A 321 0.94 -15.08 -3.78
N SER A 322 1.04 -15.76 -2.63
CA SER A 322 0.74 -17.18 -2.50
C SER A 322 1.44 -18.01 -3.58
N ASP A 323 0.76 -18.90 -4.26
CA ASP A 323 1.29 -19.73 -5.34
C ASP A 323 1.30 -19.01 -6.72
N ALA A 324 0.83 -17.76 -6.78
CA ALA A 324 0.66 -16.99 -8.00
C ALA A 324 1.91 -16.22 -8.46
N ALA A 325 3.07 -16.51 -7.87
CA ALA A 325 4.36 -15.93 -8.27
C ALA A 325 5.46 -16.98 -8.25
N LEU A 326 6.46 -16.79 -9.09
CA LEU A 326 7.72 -17.49 -8.93
C LEU A 326 8.52 -16.76 -7.85
N LEU A 327 8.75 -17.45 -6.72
CA LEU A 327 9.49 -16.87 -5.59
C LEU A 327 10.95 -17.28 -5.65
N PHE A 328 11.85 -16.36 -5.28
CA PHE A 328 13.29 -16.59 -5.18
C PHE A 328 13.86 -16.06 -3.87
N ASP A 329 15.00 -16.58 -3.42
CA ASP A 329 15.75 -16.07 -2.28
C ASP A 329 16.53 -14.80 -2.67
N PRO A 330 16.18 -13.60 -2.16
CA PRO A 330 16.87 -12.37 -2.47
C PRO A 330 18.32 -12.31 -1.92
N GLY A 331 18.69 -13.22 -1.02
CA GLY A 331 20.06 -13.42 -0.53
C GLY A 331 20.91 -14.26 -1.48
N SER A 332 20.29 -15.05 -2.36
CA SER A 332 20.96 -15.90 -3.34
C SER A 332 20.99 -15.26 -4.73
N LYS A 333 22.16 -14.81 -5.14
CA LYS A 333 22.36 -14.24 -6.49
C LYS A 333 22.10 -15.27 -7.59
N THR A 334 22.48 -16.52 -7.35
CA THR A 334 22.30 -17.63 -8.30
C THR A 334 20.82 -17.91 -8.51
N ASP A 335 20.07 -18.08 -7.43
CA ASP A 335 18.63 -18.34 -7.47
C ASP A 335 17.90 -17.22 -8.22
N PHE A 336 18.27 -15.96 -7.99
CA PHE A 336 17.67 -14.82 -8.69
C PHE A 336 17.95 -14.85 -10.21
N VAL A 337 19.17 -15.15 -10.62
CA VAL A 337 19.55 -15.27 -12.04
C VAL A 337 18.81 -16.44 -12.70
N GLU A 338 18.75 -17.58 -12.02
CA GLU A 338 18.07 -18.78 -12.51
C GLU A 338 16.57 -18.53 -12.67
N ALA A 339 15.93 -17.85 -11.69
CA ALA A 339 14.52 -17.54 -11.75
C ALA A 339 14.17 -16.59 -12.91
N ILE A 340 14.99 -15.58 -13.21
CA ILE A 340 14.80 -14.70 -14.38
C ILE A 340 14.92 -15.52 -15.68
N ASN A 341 15.98 -16.32 -15.81
CA ASN A 341 16.19 -17.15 -17.01
C ASN A 341 15.06 -18.17 -17.17
N PHE A 342 14.61 -18.79 -16.07
CA PHE A 342 13.54 -19.77 -16.08
C PHE A 342 12.24 -19.18 -16.67
N LEU A 343 11.85 -17.97 -16.25
CA LEU A 343 10.68 -17.31 -16.83
C LEU A 343 10.88 -16.92 -18.31
N LEU A 344 12.09 -16.56 -18.72
CA LEU A 344 12.38 -16.28 -20.13
C LEU A 344 12.21 -17.52 -21.00
N ASP A 345 12.68 -18.67 -20.50
CA ASP A 345 12.75 -19.92 -21.26
C ASP A 345 11.43 -20.72 -21.23
N ASN A 346 10.52 -20.42 -20.30
CA ASN A 346 9.31 -21.21 -20.09
C ASN A 346 8.02 -20.38 -20.22
N PRO A 347 7.53 -20.11 -21.45
CA PRO A 347 6.27 -19.38 -21.68
C PRO A 347 5.07 -20.01 -20.99
N SER A 348 4.96 -21.35 -20.99
CA SER A 348 3.84 -22.07 -20.36
C SER A 348 3.77 -21.84 -18.84
N VAL A 349 4.92 -21.71 -18.17
CA VAL A 349 4.96 -21.37 -16.74
C VAL A 349 4.45 -19.94 -16.51
N ARG A 350 4.81 -18.99 -17.41
CA ARG A 350 4.27 -17.62 -17.32
C ARG A 350 2.74 -17.60 -17.48
N GLU A 351 2.21 -18.36 -18.43
CA GLU A 351 0.76 -18.47 -18.64
C GLU A 351 0.08 -19.06 -17.41
N GLN A 352 0.63 -20.08 -16.80
CA GLN A 352 0.13 -20.64 -15.55
C GLN A 352 0.11 -19.60 -14.42
N LEU A 353 1.24 -18.90 -14.20
CA LEU A 353 1.34 -17.86 -13.19
C LEU A 353 0.37 -16.69 -13.43
N ILE A 354 0.06 -16.37 -14.69
CA ILE A 354 -0.96 -15.35 -15.04
C ILE A 354 -2.36 -15.80 -14.62
N VAL A 355 -2.70 -17.07 -14.85
CA VAL A 355 -4.00 -17.63 -14.44
C VAL A 355 -4.11 -17.64 -12.90
N GLU A 356 -3.09 -18.16 -12.22
CA GLU A 356 -3.04 -18.18 -10.75
C GLU A 356 -3.09 -16.76 -10.17
N GLY A 357 -2.34 -15.80 -10.78
CA GLY A 357 -2.33 -14.39 -10.39
C GLY A 357 -3.67 -13.71 -10.55
N THR A 358 -4.39 -13.98 -11.64
CA THR A 358 -5.73 -13.46 -11.87
C THR A 358 -6.70 -13.95 -10.79
N ASN A 359 -6.66 -15.24 -10.46
CA ASN A 359 -7.48 -15.83 -9.39
C ASN A 359 -7.10 -15.25 -8.02
N ARG A 360 -5.81 -15.12 -7.75
CA ARG A 360 -5.32 -14.54 -6.49
C ARG A 360 -5.73 -13.09 -6.30
N CYS A 361 -5.63 -12.28 -7.37
CA CYS A 361 -6.03 -10.87 -7.33
C CYS A 361 -7.52 -10.70 -7.00
N ALA A 362 -8.40 -11.59 -7.45
CA ALA A 362 -9.83 -11.56 -7.17
C ALA A 362 -10.18 -11.73 -5.67
N GLU A 363 -9.26 -12.20 -4.85
CA GLU A 363 -9.47 -12.28 -3.40
C GLU A 363 -9.36 -10.91 -2.70
N PHE A 364 -8.82 -9.91 -3.38
CA PHE A 364 -8.59 -8.56 -2.88
C PHE A 364 -9.48 -7.56 -3.62
N SER A 365 -10.30 -6.81 -2.89
CA SER A 365 -11.10 -5.73 -3.46
C SER A 365 -11.16 -4.52 -2.53
N TRP A 366 -11.32 -3.32 -3.09
CA TRP A 366 -11.43 -2.10 -2.31
C TRP A 366 -12.71 -2.06 -1.48
N GLU A 367 -13.79 -2.67 -1.94
CA GLU A 367 -15.04 -2.83 -1.18
C GLU A 367 -14.80 -3.66 0.09
N LYS A 368 -14.04 -4.76 -0.03
CA LYS A 368 -13.65 -5.60 1.13
C LYS A 368 -12.75 -4.83 2.09
N THR A 369 -11.78 -4.06 1.56
CA THR A 369 -10.90 -3.19 2.36
C THR A 369 -11.72 -2.15 3.12
N ALA A 370 -12.66 -1.46 2.45
CA ALA A 370 -13.52 -0.47 3.06
C ALA A 370 -14.47 -1.08 4.10
N ALA A 371 -15.12 -2.21 3.78
CA ALA A 371 -16.01 -2.91 4.72
C ALA A 371 -15.28 -3.32 6.01
N GLN A 372 -14.10 -3.95 5.89
CA GLN A 372 -13.27 -4.34 7.04
C GLN A 372 -12.77 -3.12 7.84
N THR A 373 -12.44 -2.02 7.16
CA THR A 373 -12.06 -0.77 7.81
C THR A 373 -13.24 -0.19 8.61
N CYS A 374 -14.45 -0.23 8.07
CA CYS A 374 -15.66 0.21 8.76
C CYS A 374 -15.96 -0.62 10.01
N GLU A 375 -15.66 -1.92 10.01
CA GLU A 375 -15.77 -2.74 11.22
C GLU A 375 -14.83 -2.25 12.34
N LEU A 376 -13.62 -1.84 11.98
CA LEU A 376 -12.68 -1.26 12.95
C LEU A 376 -13.10 0.13 13.42
N TYR A 377 -13.75 0.92 12.57
CA TYR A 377 -14.34 2.20 12.99
C TYR A 377 -15.42 1.98 14.04
N ARG A 378 -16.29 0.99 13.83
CA ARG A 378 -17.34 0.60 14.80
C ARG A 378 -16.73 0.11 16.11
N PHE A 379 -15.69 -0.71 16.02
CA PHE A 379 -14.96 -1.15 17.20
C PHE A 379 -14.38 0.01 18.01
N ALA A 380 -13.73 0.97 17.33
CA ALA A 380 -13.10 2.12 17.98
C ALA A 380 -14.10 3.09 18.62
N THR A 381 -15.28 3.25 18.02
CA THR A 381 -16.34 4.15 18.52
C THR A 381 -17.27 3.49 19.53
N GLY A 382 -17.27 2.17 19.65
CA GLY A 382 -18.25 1.42 20.47
C GLY A 382 -19.69 1.47 19.92
N VAL A 383 -19.91 1.96 18.71
CA VAL A 383 -21.23 2.06 18.07
C VAL A 383 -21.58 0.73 17.42
N ASP A 384 -22.66 0.10 17.89
CA ASP A 384 -23.22 -1.13 17.28
C ASP A 384 -24.09 -0.76 16.08
N ILE A 385 -23.55 -0.91 14.86
CA ILE A 385 -24.26 -0.67 13.61
C ILE A 385 -24.60 -2.04 13.01
N GLY A 386 -25.67 -2.67 13.52
CA GLY A 386 -26.36 -3.83 12.89
C GLY A 386 -25.48 -5.07 12.62
N LYS A 387 -25.94 -6.19 13.13
CA LYS A 387 -25.31 -7.52 13.05
C LYS A 387 -25.15 -8.01 11.60
N GLN A 388 -23.99 -7.82 10.97
CA GLN A 388 -23.68 -8.62 9.78
C GLN A 388 -22.28 -9.25 9.76
N TYR A 389 -21.32 -8.80 10.56
CA TYR A 389 -20.01 -9.43 10.63
C TYR A 389 -19.47 -9.40 12.07
N SER A 390 -19.24 -10.55 12.70
CA SER A 390 -18.67 -10.60 14.05
C SER A 390 -17.16 -10.55 14.01
N TYR A 391 -16.56 -9.67 14.81
CA TYR A 391 -15.13 -9.47 15.07
C TYR A 391 -14.34 -10.78 15.29
N ARG A 392 -14.99 -11.83 15.81
CA ARG A 392 -14.39 -13.18 16.04
C ARG A 392 -13.96 -13.88 14.75
N ARG A 393 -14.52 -13.54 13.57
CA ARG A 393 -14.16 -14.20 12.31
C ARG A 393 -12.85 -13.68 11.72
N ILE A 394 -12.43 -12.46 12.03
CA ILE A 394 -11.16 -11.87 11.57
C ILE A 394 -9.97 -12.53 12.27
N TYR A 395 -10.16 -13.05 13.50
CA TYR A 395 -9.12 -13.68 14.31
C TYR A 395 -9.04 -15.21 14.20
N SER A 396 -10.02 -15.90 13.60
CA SER A 396 -10.15 -17.38 13.71
C SER A 396 -9.40 -18.18 12.63
N ASN A 397 -8.74 -17.57 11.67
CA ASN A 397 -7.92 -18.28 10.67
C ASN A 397 -6.50 -18.64 11.18
N ARG A 398 -6.37 -19.00 12.45
CA ARG A 398 -5.18 -19.68 12.98
C ARG A 398 -5.25 -21.18 12.68
N LYS A 399 -5.01 -21.60 11.43
CA LYS A 399 -4.46 -22.95 11.12
C LYS A 399 -4.37 -23.07 9.59
N LYS A 400 -3.22 -22.72 9.04
CA LYS A 400 -2.55 -23.28 7.85
C LYS A 400 -1.56 -22.27 7.27
N VAL A 401 -0.53 -21.89 8.01
CA VAL A 401 0.72 -21.39 7.43
C VAL A 401 1.83 -22.10 8.19
N GLY A 402 2.10 -23.29 7.77
CA GLY A 402 3.23 -24.08 8.19
C GLY A 402 3.62 -24.96 7.00
N ALA A 403 4.87 -24.83 6.57
CA ALA A 403 5.55 -25.63 5.53
C ALA A 403 5.38 -25.13 4.09
N ALA A 404 6.12 -24.08 3.73
CA ALA A 404 6.55 -23.81 2.36
C ALA A 404 8.07 -23.73 2.31
N SER A 405 8.74 -24.83 2.62
CA SER A 405 10.12 -25.08 2.21
C SER A 405 10.07 -26.25 1.24
N THR A 406 10.62 -26.07 0.04
CA THR A 406 10.74 -27.05 -1.06
C THR A 406 9.65 -26.96 -2.16
N GLN A 407 9.56 -25.85 -2.86
CA GLN A 407 8.76 -25.81 -4.10
C GLN A 407 9.58 -25.84 -5.41
N VAL A 408 10.87 -25.53 -5.38
CA VAL A 408 11.71 -25.57 -6.60
C VAL A 408 11.93 -27.00 -7.06
N GLU A 409 12.03 -27.98 -6.15
CA GLU A 409 12.23 -29.39 -6.51
C GLU A 409 10.97 -30.13 -7.00
N LYS A 410 9.77 -29.63 -6.71
CA LYS A 410 8.51 -30.30 -7.10
C LYS A 410 7.94 -29.87 -8.45
N ARG A 411 8.44 -28.81 -9.06
CA ARG A 411 7.98 -28.34 -10.39
C ARG A 411 8.93 -28.73 -11.54
N ALA A 412 10.05 -29.39 -11.25
CA ALA A 412 11.01 -29.91 -12.23
C ALA A 412 10.87 -31.43 -12.48
N ALA A 413 9.91 -32.10 -11.85
CA ALA A 413 9.48 -33.48 -12.11
C ALA A 413 8.04 -33.42 -12.68
#